data_9f94bb0d400ad42428cf00f65b509a32
#
_entry.id   9f94bb0d400ad42428cf00f65b509a32
#
_cell.length_a   1.000
_cell.length_b   1.000
_cell.length_c   1.000
_cell.angle_alpha   90.00
_cell.angle_beta   90.00
_cell.angle_gamma   90.00
#
_symmetry.space_group_name_H-M   'P 1'
#
loop_
_entity.id
_entity.type
_entity.pdbx_description
1 polymer ?
#
loop_
_entity_poly.entity_id
_entity_poly.type
_entity_poly.pdbx_seq_one_letter_code
_entity_poly.pdbx_strand_id
1 'polypeptide(L)'
;MDDCKAFILANQEYTDNVNLAIVSDTDEYMGTVSLKHIDRDNLSAEFAITVRKASMGHGYSWFGMTAIIEKAFSEFGLESVYWCVSRKNQRAVRFYDKHNFHETVDISENILVRYEGETDLKWYSVLKGDILDDRDTVAGCKVAHIKTIPTVDAGELSFFEANNDIPFDIKRIYYISKVPEGVRRGFHAHKELK
;
A
#
# COMPACT_ATOMS: atom_id res chain seq x y z
N MET A 1 -17.54 -17.36 -22.97
CA MET A 1 -17.94 -15.94 -23.11
C MET A 1 -19.08 -15.58 -22.14
N ASP A 2 -19.96 -16.53 -21.80
CA ASP A 2 -21.09 -16.29 -20.89
C ASP A 2 -20.68 -16.13 -19.43
N ASP A 3 -19.64 -16.83 -18.96
CA ASP A 3 -19.14 -16.73 -17.58
C ASP A 3 -18.55 -15.35 -17.27
N CYS A 4 -17.88 -14.71 -18.25
CA CYS A 4 -17.34 -13.35 -18.06
C CYS A 4 -18.47 -12.30 -17.97
N LYS A 5 -19.54 -12.47 -18.77
CA LYS A 5 -20.70 -11.58 -18.69
C LYS A 5 -21.45 -11.75 -17.38
N ALA A 6 -21.63 -13.00 -16.94
CA ALA A 6 -22.24 -13.30 -15.65
C ALA A 6 -21.44 -12.70 -14.49
N PHE A 7 -20.11 -12.80 -14.52
CA PHE A 7 -19.22 -12.17 -13.54
C PHE A 7 -19.38 -10.65 -13.53
N ILE A 8 -19.36 -9.99 -14.70
CA ILE A 8 -19.53 -8.53 -14.80
C ILE A 8 -20.88 -8.10 -14.24
N LEU A 9 -21.98 -8.80 -14.62
CA LEU A 9 -23.31 -8.47 -14.15
C LEU A 9 -23.48 -8.66 -12.64
N ALA A 10 -22.88 -9.71 -12.07
CA ALA A 10 -22.93 -9.99 -10.64
C ALA A 10 -22.12 -8.97 -9.80
N ASN A 11 -21.21 -8.21 -10.43
CA ASN A 11 -20.35 -7.24 -9.74
C ASN A 11 -20.69 -5.78 -10.08
N GLN A 12 -21.87 -5.51 -10.62
CA GLN A 12 -22.34 -4.14 -10.90
C GLN A 12 -22.78 -3.37 -9.64
N GLU A 13 -23.10 -4.08 -8.57
CA GLU A 13 -23.45 -3.48 -7.28
C GLU A 13 -22.29 -3.71 -6.28
N TYR A 14 -21.83 -2.63 -5.67
CA TYR A 14 -20.79 -2.67 -4.64
C TYR A 14 -21.41 -3.17 -3.32
N THR A 15 -21.39 -4.48 -3.12
CA THR A 15 -21.79 -5.10 -1.86
C THR A 15 -20.57 -5.29 -0.94
N ASP A 16 -20.11 -6.53 -0.79
CA ASP A 16 -18.95 -6.90 0.02
C ASP A 16 -17.66 -7.01 -0.80
N ASN A 17 -17.75 -6.77 -2.11
CA ASN A 17 -16.62 -6.83 -3.02
C ASN A 17 -16.70 -5.71 -4.07
N VAL A 18 -15.55 -5.20 -4.45
CA VAL A 18 -15.36 -4.26 -5.56
C VAL A 18 -14.39 -4.88 -6.54
N ASN A 19 -14.76 -4.97 -7.81
CA ASN A 19 -13.89 -5.48 -8.87
C ASN A 19 -13.78 -4.44 -9.98
N LEU A 20 -12.57 -3.98 -10.26
CA LEU A 20 -12.28 -2.96 -11.28
C LEU A 20 -11.35 -3.52 -12.34
N ALA A 21 -11.63 -3.21 -13.60
CA ALA A 21 -10.71 -3.48 -14.69
C ALA A 21 -9.57 -2.45 -14.70
N ILE A 22 -8.36 -2.93 -14.89
CA ILE A 22 -7.22 -2.10 -15.26
C ILE A 22 -7.19 -2.07 -16.78
N VAL A 23 -7.24 -0.88 -17.36
CA VAL A 23 -7.22 -0.70 -18.82
C VAL A 23 -6.06 0.19 -19.23
N SER A 24 -5.60 0.06 -20.47
CA SER A 24 -4.62 0.95 -21.08
C SER A 24 -5.27 2.28 -21.48
N ASP A 25 -4.47 3.22 -21.96
CA ASP A 25 -4.88 4.46 -22.59
C ASP A 25 -5.71 4.25 -23.88
N THR A 26 -5.60 3.06 -24.48
CA THR A 26 -6.38 2.63 -25.65
C THR A 26 -7.58 1.76 -25.29
N ASP A 27 -7.98 1.73 -24.01
CA ASP A 27 -9.09 0.94 -23.49
C ASP A 27 -8.91 -0.58 -23.62
N GLU A 28 -7.66 -1.06 -23.73
CA GLU A 28 -7.37 -2.48 -23.72
C GLU A 28 -7.30 -3.02 -22.30
N TYR A 29 -7.95 -4.16 -22.04
CA TYR A 29 -7.93 -4.82 -20.73
C TYR A 29 -6.52 -5.31 -20.36
N MET A 30 -6.00 -4.86 -19.24
CA MET A 30 -4.66 -5.18 -18.72
C MET A 30 -4.70 -6.09 -17.49
N GLY A 31 -5.81 -6.08 -16.75
CA GLY A 31 -5.97 -6.86 -15.54
C GLY A 31 -7.21 -6.50 -14.74
N THR A 32 -7.34 -7.12 -13.59
CA THR A 32 -8.39 -6.83 -12.61
C THR A 32 -7.77 -6.56 -11.26
N VAL A 33 -8.29 -5.59 -10.56
CA VAL A 33 -7.96 -5.27 -9.17
C VAL A 33 -9.23 -5.29 -8.34
N SER A 34 -9.14 -5.79 -7.11
CA SER A 34 -10.32 -6.02 -6.28
C SER A 34 -10.08 -5.63 -4.83
N LEU A 35 -11.15 -5.13 -4.18
CA LEU A 35 -11.33 -5.20 -2.74
C LEU A 35 -12.35 -6.30 -2.46
N LYS A 36 -11.98 -7.25 -1.63
CA LYS A 36 -12.81 -8.38 -1.21
C LYS A 36 -13.05 -8.31 0.28
N HIS A 37 -14.11 -8.98 0.71
CA HIS A 37 -14.43 -9.08 2.13
C HIS A 37 -14.40 -7.72 2.83
N ILE A 38 -15.06 -6.73 2.23
CA ILE A 38 -15.16 -5.39 2.80
C ILE A 38 -15.90 -5.51 4.13
N ASP A 39 -15.17 -5.28 5.21
CA ASP A 39 -15.66 -5.30 6.58
C ASP A 39 -15.87 -3.86 7.04
N ARG A 40 -17.14 -3.47 7.15
CA ARG A 40 -17.51 -2.09 7.53
C ARG A 40 -17.44 -1.86 9.02
N ASP A 41 -17.47 -2.93 9.84
CA ASP A 41 -17.37 -2.83 11.29
C ASP A 41 -15.92 -2.64 11.71
N ASN A 42 -14.99 -3.38 11.08
CA ASN A 42 -13.54 -3.26 11.32
C ASN A 42 -12.83 -2.33 10.32
N LEU A 43 -13.56 -1.68 9.41
CA LEU A 43 -13.08 -0.73 8.41
C LEU A 43 -11.88 -1.29 7.61
N SER A 44 -12.00 -2.54 7.18
CA SER A 44 -10.93 -3.26 6.49
C SER A 44 -11.40 -3.98 5.22
N ALA A 45 -10.47 -4.25 4.30
CA ALA A 45 -10.75 -5.08 3.13
C ALA A 45 -9.52 -5.86 2.69
N GLU A 46 -9.76 -6.94 1.97
CA GLU A 46 -8.71 -7.72 1.33
C GLU A 46 -8.46 -7.23 -0.10
N PHE A 47 -7.22 -6.88 -0.39
CA PHE A 47 -6.76 -6.55 -1.74
C PHE A 47 -6.43 -7.81 -2.55
N ALA A 48 -6.83 -7.81 -3.81
CA ALA A 48 -6.41 -8.82 -4.77
C ALA A 48 -6.16 -8.19 -6.14
N ILE A 49 -5.20 -8.76 -6.88
CA ILE A 49 -4.86 -8.29 -8.23
C ILE A 49 -4.50 -9.45 -9.15
N THR A 50 -4.94 -9.35 -10.39
CA THR A 50 -4.54 -10.24 -11.48
C THR A 50 -4.26 -9.40 -12.71
N VAL A 51 -3.07 -9.53 -13.30
CA VAL A 51 -2.71 -8.84 -14.55
C VAL A 51 -2.40 -9.86 -15.65
N ARG A 52 -2.73 -9.51 -16.88
CA ARG A 52 -2.38 -10.31 -18.05
C ARG A 52 -0.87 -10.49 -18.14
N LYS A 53 -0.43 -11.64 -18.62
CA LYS A 53 1.00 -11.92 -18.83
C LYS A 53 1.67 -10.85 -19.73
N ALA A 54 0.99 -10.41 -20.78
CA ALA A 54 1.48 -9.35 -21.67
C ALA A 54 1.57 -7.97 -21.02
N SER A 55 0.80 -7.73 -19.94
CA SER A 55 0.76 -6.44 -19.23
C SER A 55 1.80 -6.36 -18.10
N MET A 56 2.46 -7.48 -17.82
CA MET A 56 3.42 -7.57 -16.73
C MET A 56 4.69 -6.77 -17.01
N GLY A 57 5.19 -6.02 -16.03
CA GLY A 57 6.40 -5.20 -16.15
C GLY A 57 6.17 -3.80 -16.73
N HIS A 58 4.95 -3.43 -17.08
CA HIS A 58 4.57 -2.14 -17.67
C HIS A 58 3.90 -1.17 -16.68
N GLY A 59 4.03 -1.40 -15.37
CA GLY A 59 3.49 -0.50 -14.34
C GLY A 59 2.02 -0.73 -13.95
N TYR A 60 1.26 -1.49 -14.73
CA TYR A 60 -0.18 -1.69 -14.49
C TYR A 60 -0.52 -2.29 -13.12
N SER A 61 0.35 -3.16 -12.59
CA SER A 61 0.14 -3.73 -11.25
C SER A 61 0.23 -2.66 -10.16
N TRP A 62 1.20 -1.77 -10.26
CA TRP A 62 1.36 -0.68 -9.30
C TRP A 62 0.22 0.33 -9.42
N PHE A 63 -0.07 0.76 -10.63
CA PHE A 63 -1.19 1.66 -10.91
C PHE A 63 -2.52 1.13 -10.35
N GLY A 64 -2.87 -0.14 -10.65
CA GLY A 64 -4.12 -0.73 -10.17
C GLY A 64 -4.16 -0.88 -8.65
N MET A 65 -3.02 -1.27 -8.04
CA MET A 65 -2.91 -1.42 -6.59
C MET A 65 -3.10 -0.08 -5.87
N THR A 66 -2.37 0.95 -6.27
CA THR A 66 -2.45 2.28 -5.63
C THR A 66 -3.83 2.89 -5.81
N ALA A 67 -4.40 2.83 -7.02
CA ALA A 67 -5.72 3.38 -7.30
C ALA A 67 -6.83 2.73 -6.46
N ILE A 68 -6.83 1.40 -6.28
CA ILE A 68 -7.88 0.75 -5.50
C ILE A 68 -7.68 0.94 -3.99
N ILE A 69 -6.44 1.02 -3.50
CA ILE A 69 -6.16 1.31 -2.09
C ILE A 69 -6.55 2.75 -1.75
N GLU A 70 -6.22 3.72 -2.62
CA GLU A 70 -6.69 5.09 -2.46
C GLU A 70 -8.22 5.17 -2.43
N LYS A 71 -8.89 4.45 -3.32
CA LYS A 71 -10.35 4.35 -3.33
C LYS A 71 -10.90 3.72 -2.05
N ALA A 72 -10.23 2.69 -1.51
CA ALA A 72 -10.59 2.07 -0.24
C ALA A 72 -10.64 3.08 0.90
N PHE A 73 -9.64 3.95 0.99
CA PHE A 73 -9.55 4.94 2.04
C PHE A 73 -10.43 6.17 1.80
N SER A 74 -10.49 6.68 0.56
CA SER A 74 -11.19 7.93 0.24
C SER A 74 -12.69 7.76 0.04
N GLU A 75 -13.12 6.70 -0.65
CA GLU A 75 -14.53 6.51 -1.02
C GLU A 75 -15.24 5.51 -0.10
N PHE A 76 -14.57 4.43 0.32
CA PHE A 76 -15.18 3.41 1.18
C PHE A 76 -14.96 3.68 2.67
N GLY A 77 -14.12 4.65 3.03
CA GLY A 77 -13.85 5.04 4.41
C GLY A 77 -13.13 3.97 5.23
N LEU A 78 -12.42 3.05 4.55
CA LEU A 78 -11.67 2.00 5.24
C LEU A 78 -10.44 2.60 5.95
N GLU A 79 -9.96 1.92 6.98
CA GLU A 79 -8.77 2.30 7.74
C GLU A 79 -7.58 1.37 7.44
N SER A 80 -7.86 0.16 6.91
CA SER A 80 -6.80 -0.78 6.53
C SER A 80 -7.14 -1.61 5.30
N VAL A 81 -6.10 -1.97 4.54
CA VAL A 81 -6.19 -2.92 3.44
C VAL A 81 -5.10 -3.97 3.62
N TYR A 82 -5.45 -5.25 3.57
CA TYR A 82 -4.52 -6.36 3.76
C TYR A 82 -4.56 -7.32 2.57
N TRP A 83 -3.53 -8.12 2.42
CA TRP A 83 -3.48 -9.21 1.44
C TRP A 83 -2.42 -10.23 1.82
N CYS A 84 -2.52 -11.39 1.21
CA CYS A 84 -1.49 -12.40 1.33
C CYS A 84 -1.03 -12.91 -0.04
N VAL A 85 0.12 -13.54 -0.04
CA VAL A 85 0.69 -14.20 -1.21
C VAL A 85 1.47 -15.45 -0.78
N SER A 86 1.39 -16.51 -1.56
CA SER A 86 2.25 -17.67 -1.33
C SER A 86 3.73 -17.27 -1.43
N ARG A 87 4.54 -17.64 -0.47
CA ARG A 87 6.00 -17.42 -0.48
C ARG A 87 6.67 -18.00 -1.72
N LYS A 88 6.06 -19.01 -2.36
CA LYS A 88 6.52 -19.59 -3.62
C LYS A 88 6.34 -18.63 -4.80
N ASN A 89 5.40 -17.70 -4.72
CA ASN A 89 5.21 -16.67 -5.73
C ASN A 89 6.25 -15.56 -5.60
N GLN A 90 7.50 -15.91 -5.88
CA GLN A 90 8.66 -15.02 -5.77
C GLN A 90 8.53 -13.72 -6.58
N ARG A 91 7.72 -13.73 -7.62
CA ARG A 91 7.46 -12.53 -8.41
C ARG A 91 6.61 -11.52 -7.65
N ALA A 92 5.51 -11.96 -7.06
CA ALA A 92 4.64 -11.10 -6.27
C ALA A 92 5.37 -10.63 -4.98
N VAL A 93 6.09 -11.53 -4.31
CA VAL A 93 6.91 -11.18 -3.14
C VAL A 93 7.89 -10.06 -3.49
N ARG A 94 8.69 -10.22 -4.57
CA ARG A 94 9.64 -9.17 -5.00
C ARG A 94 8.93 -7.87 -5.43
N PHE A 95 7.72 -7.95 -5.98
CA PHE A 95 6.94 -6.78 -6.32
C PHE A 95 6.58 -5.98 -5.06
N TYR A 96 6.04 -6.63 -4.04
CA TYR A 96 5.66 -5.95 -2.80
C TYR A 96 6.89 -5.44 -2.03
N ASP A 97 7.94 -6.24 -1.92
CA ASP A 97 9.20 -5.83 -1.26
C ASP A 97 9.85 -4.63 -1.96
N LYS A 98 9.82 -4.57 -3.31
CA LYS A 98 10.31 -3.43 -4.10
C LYS A 98 9.55 -2.14 -3.79
N HIS A 99 8.26 -2.24 -3.51
CA HIS A 99 7.42 -1.09 -3.18
C HIS A 99 7.33 -0.84 -1.66
N ASN A 100 8.33 -1.32 -0.91
CA ASN A 100 8.50 -1.11 0.53
C ASN A 100 7.35 -1.64 1.41
N PHE A 101 6.57 -2.60 0.91
CA PHE A 101 5.64 -3.31 1.76
C PHE A 101 6.40 -4.34 2.60
N HIS A 102 6.17 -4.30 3.90
CA HIS A 102 6.80 -5.23 4.83
C HIS A 102 5.82 -6.32 5.24
N GLU A 103 6.37 -7.50 5.53
CA GLU A 103 5.58 -8.58 6.08
C GLU A 103 4.99 -8.16 7.43
N THR A 104 3.69 -8.36 7.59
CA THR A 104 3.00 -8.17 8.86
C THR A 104 2.61 -9.51 9.48
N VAL A 105 2.64 -9.57 10.79
CA VAL A 105 2.11 -10.69 11.60
C VAL A 105 0.82 -10.29 12.32
N ASP A 106 0.48 -9.01 12.25
CA ASP A 106 -0.71 -8.45 12.88
C ASP A 106 -1.91 -8.55 11.93
N ILE A 107 -2.39 -9.79 11.78
CA ILE A 107 -3.60 -10.12 11.02
C ILE A 107 -4.62 -10.71 11.98
N SER A 108 -5.81 -10.15 12.00
CA SER A 108 -6.86 -10.57 12.91
C SER A 108 -7.31 -12.03 12.67
N GLU A 109 -7.70 -12.72 13.72
CA GLU A 109 -8.09 -14.15 13.66
C GLU A 109 -9.25 -14.42 12.70
N ASN A 110 -10.23 -13.53 12.61
CA ASN A 110 -11.36 -13.64 11.68
C ASN A 110 -10.92 -13.60 10.20
N ILE A 111 -9.77 -13.00 9.90
CA ILE A 111 -9.16 -13.03 8.56
C ILE A 111 -8.43 -14.36 8.37
N LEU A 112 -7.62 -14.77 9.34
CA LEU A 112 -6.80 -15.99 9.26
C LEU A 112 -7.64 -17.25 9.11
N VAL A 113 -8.82 -17.32 9.72
CA VAL A 113 -9.76 -18.46 9.57
C VAL A 113 -10.10 -18.76 8.11
N ARG A 114 -10.14 -17.74 7.24
CA ARG A 114 -10.42 -17.93 5.80
C ARG A 114 -9.30 -18.63 5.04
N TYR A 115 -8.12 -18.71 5.65
CA TYR A 115 -6.90 -19.29 5.10
C TYR A 115 -6.41 -20.50 5.92
N GLU A 116 -7.31 -21.10 6.69
CA GLU A 116 -7.01 -22.26 7.50
C GLU A 116 -6.52 -23.41 6.60
N GLY A 117 -5.35 -23.97 6.94
CA GLY A 117 -4.67 -24.99 6.14
C GLY A 117 -3.64 -24.44 5.14
N GLU A 118 -3.61 -23.15 4.87
CA GLU A 118 -2.58 -22.51 4.05
C GLU A 118 -1.36 -22.14 4.91
N THR A 119 -0.25 -22.85 4.75
CA THR A 119 0.92 -22.68 5.64
C THR A 119 2.06 -21.86 5.08
N ASP A 120 1.98 -21.45 3.81
CA ASP A 120 3.09 -20.81 3.08
C ASP A 120 2.70 -19.40 2.60
N LEU A 121 1.99 -18.65 3.45
CA LEU A 121 1.56 -17.31 3.13
C LEU A 121 2.49 -16.25 3.74
N LYS A 122 2.74 -15.19 2.97
CA LYS A 122 3.33 -13.95 3.42
C LYS A 122 2.24 -12.89 3.40
N TRP A 123 2.01 -12.27 4.55
CA TRP A 123 0.97 -11.27 4.75
C TRP A 123 1.52 -9.87 4.67
N TYR A 124 0.70 -8.98 4.15
CA TYR A 124 0.98 -7.56 4.05
C TYR A 124 -0.25 -6.77 4.46
N SER A 125 -0.04 -5.56 4.94
CA SER A 125 -1.10 -4.59 5.18
C SER A 125 -0.62 -3.18 4.91
N VAL A 126 -1.57 -2.29 4.69
CA VAL A 126 -1.39 -0.85 4.58
C VAL A 126 -2.50 -0.17 5.34
N LEU A 127 -2.16 0.85 6.10
CA LEU A 127 -3.09 1.66 6.87
C LEU A 127 -3.39 2.96 6.14
N LYS A 128 -4.56 3.53 6.44
CA LYS A 128 -4.90 4.87 5.97
C LYS A 128 -3.91 5.89 6.56
N GLY A 129 -3.29 6.65 5.68
CA GLY A 129 -2.19 7.56 6.04
C GLY A 129 -0.80 7.04 5.71
N ASP A 130 -0.65 5.75 5.44
CA ASP A 130 0.57 5.25 4.83
C ASP A 130 0.73 5.86 3.44
N ILE A 131 1.92 6.34 3.15
CA ILE A 131 2.21 6.95 1.86
C ILE A 131 2.49 5.83 0.85
N LEU A 132 1.52 5.55 0.00
CA LEU A 132 1.71 4.72 -1.18
C LEU A 132 2.43 5.55 -2.25
N ASP A 133 3.73 5.69 -2.09
CA ASP A 133 4.47 6.60 -2.93
C ASP A 133 5.47 5.88 -3.83
N ASP A 134 5.28 6.06 -5.13
CA ASP A 134 6.24 5.66 -6.15
C ASP A 134 7.34 6.74 -6.35
N ARG A 135 7.48 7.66 -5.39
CA ARG A 135 8.46 8.75 -5.42
C ARG A 135 9.91 8.32 -5.13
N ASP A 136 10.23 7.05 -5.27
CA ASP A 136 11.58 6.63 -5.67
C ASP A 136 11.98 7.23 -7.05
N THR A 137 11.10 8.04 -7.65
CA THR A 137 11.27 8.67 -8.96
C THR A 137 12.14 9.92 -8.94
N VAL A 138 12.44 10.49 -7.78
CA VAL A 138 13.51 11.50 -7.69
C VAL A 138 14.81 10.74 -7.47
N ALA A 139 15.65 10.68 -8.48
CA ALA A 139 16.93 9.98 -8.40
C ALA A 139 17.72 10.39 -7.15
N GLY A 140 18.01 9.42 -6.29
CA GLY A 140 18.72 9.63 -5.02
C GLY A 140 17.85 9.96 -3.81
N CYS A 141 16.51 10.02 -3.95
CA CYS A 141 15.62 10.15 -2.80
C CYS A 141 15.06 8.78 -2.40
N LYS A 142 14.91 8.57 -1.09
CA LYS A 142 14.21 7.41 -0.51
C LYS A 142 13.23 7.89 0.54
N VAL A 143 12.08 7.24 0.60
CA VAL A 143 11.12 7.40 1.71
C VAL A 143 11.50 6.38 2.78
N ALA A 144 11.82 6.85 3.98
CA ALA A 144 12.03 6.00 5.15
C ALA A 144 10.81 6.09 6.05
N HIS A 145 10.24 4.94 6.41
CA HIS A 145 9.17 4.88 7.40
C HIS A 145 9.78 4.94 8.80
N ILE A 146 9.33 5.92 9.57
CA ILE A 146 9.75 6.07 10.97
C ILE A 146 8.92 5.11 11.83
N LYS A 147 9.60 4.26 12.59
CA LYS A 147 8.94 3.40 13.57
C LYS A 147 8.29 4.24 14.65
N THR A 148 7.00 3.99 14.87
CA THR A 148 6.24 4.64 15.94
C THR A 148 5.78 3.57 16.93
N ILE A 149 6.11 3.76 18.19
CA ILE A 149 5.71 2.88 19.28
C ILE A 149 4.65 3.63 20.10
N PRO A 150 3.40 3.19 20.07
CA PRO A 150 2.36 3.74 20.96
C PRO A 150 2.67 3.32 22.38
N THR A 151 2.63 4.28 23.31
CA THR A 151 2.77 4.04 24.74
C THR A 151 1.46 4.40 25.44
N VAL A 152 0.97 3.47 26.26
CA VAL A 152 -0.27 3.68 27.01
C VAL A 152 -0.08 4.88 27.95
N ASP A 153 -0.98 5.84 27.87
CA ASP A 153 -1.01 7.06 28.69
C ASP A 153 0.21 8.02 28.56
N ALA A 154 1.13 7.77 27.62
CA ALA A 154 2.34 8.59 27.44
C ALA A 154 2.56 9.08 25.99
N GLY A 155 1.58 8.86 25.12
CA GLY A 155 1.66 9.27 23.72
C GLY A 155 2.43 8.28 22.83
N GLU A 156 3.07 8.76 21.77
CA GLU A 156 3.75 7.94 20.79
C GLU A 156 5.24 8.30 20.74
N LEU A 157 6.09 7.27 20.64
CA LEU A 157 7.52 7.43 20.44
C LEU A 157 7.87 7.06 19.00
N SER A 158 8.34 8.03 18.21
CA SER A 158 8.90 7.78 16.89
C SER A 158 10.42 7.98 16.93
N PHE A 159 11.16 7.04 16.36
CA PHE A 159 12.60 7.10 16.31
C PHE A 159 13.14 6.48 15.01
N PHE A 160 14.36 6.85 14.67
CA PHE A 160 15.13 6.28 13.58
C PHE A 160 16.62 6.24 13.95
N GLU A 161 17.33 5.26 13.42
CA GLU A 161 18.75 5.05 13.67
C GLU A 161 19.54 5.16 12.37
N ALA A 162 20.66 5.86 12.44
CA ALA A 162 21.60 5.96 11.31
C ALA A 162 22.15 4.57 10.95
N ASN A 163 22.32 4.30 9.66
CA ASN A 163 22.77 3.04 9.10
C ASN A 163 21.88 1.80 9.36
N ASN A 164 20.77 1.98 10.06
CA ASN A 164 19.75 0.94 10.26
C ASN A 164 18.46 1.31 9.52
N ASP A 165 17.78 2.35 9.95
CA ASP A 165 16.55 2.84 9.31
C ASP A 165 16.88 3.84 8.19
N ILE A 166 18.01 4.55 8.29
CA ILE A 166 18.52 5.50 7.31
C ILE A 166 19.89 5.04 6.82
N PRO A 167 20.14 4.88 5.51
CA PRO A 167 21.34 4.27 4.96
C PRO A 167 22.55 5.23 4.90
N PHE A 168 22.67 6.14 5.86
CA PHE A 168 23.81 7.08 5.96
C PHE A 168 23.97 7.64 7.39
N ASP A 169 25.14 8.18 7.67
CA ASP A 169 25.40 8.90 8.91
C ASP A 169 24.69 10.24 8.93
N ILE A 170 23.93 10.48 9.98
CA ILE A 170 23.22 11.75 10.17
C ILE A 170 24.22 12.81 10.65
N LYS A 171 24.45 13.83 9.84
CA LYS A 171 25.31 14.96 10.20
C LYS A 171 24.55 16.08 10.90
N ARG A 172 23.27 16.22 10.64
CA ARG A 172 22.42 17.26 11.23
C ARG A 172 20.96 16.85 11.19
N ILE A 173 20.25 17.11 12.27
CA ILE A 173 18.81 17.06 12.35
C ILE A 173 18.30 18.43 12.75
N TYR A 174 17.26 18.89 12.09
CA TYR A 174 16.48 20.05 12.52
C TYR A 174 15.02 19.83 12.20
N TYR A 175 14.16 20.40 13.02
CA TYR A 175 12.74 20.46 12.74
C TYR A 175 12.21 21.87 12.95
N ILE A 176 11.15 22.19 12.25
CA ILE A 176 10.48 23.49 12.36
C ILE A 176 9.10 23.22 12.93
N SER A 177 8.79 23.90 14.03
CA SER A 177 7.48 23.77 14.68
C SER A 177 6.84 25.15 14.89
N LYS A 178 5.54 25.16 15.20
CA LYS A 178 4.77 26.38 15.49
C LYS A 178 4.83 27.43 14.37
N VAL A 179 4.87 26.96 13.12
CA VAL A 179 4.76 27.85 11.95
C VAL A 179 3.31 28.32 11.86
N PRO A 180 3.01 29.62 11.86
CA PRO A 180 1.65 30.11 11.71
C PRO A 180 1.04 29.68 10.38
N GLU A 181 -0.28 29.53 10.34
CA GLU A 181 -1.00 29.20 9.12
C GLU A 181 -0.71 30.22 8.01
N GLY A 182 -0.51 29.74 6.77
CA GLY A 182 -0.21 30.58 5.61
C GLY A 182 1.24 31.04 5.47
N VAL A 183 2.10 30.83 6.46
CA VAL A 183 3.53 31.19 6.39
C VAL A 183 4.29 30.12 5.61
N ARG A 184 4.96 30.54 4.53
CA ARG A 184 5.87 29.68 3.75
C ARG A 184 7.30 29.86 4.22
N ARG A 185 8.07 28.78 4.27
CA ARG A 185 9.50 28.76 4.64
C ARG A 185 10.29 27.92 3.63
N GLY A 186 11.64 28.02 3.67
CA GLY A 186 12.48 27.17 2.85
C GLY A 186 12.77 27.68 1.44
N PHE A 187 12.69 28.97 1.18
CA PHE A 187 13.00 29.58 -0.12
C PHE A 187 14.52 29.67 -0.40
N HIS A 188 15.27 28.62 -0.04
CA HIS A 188 16.70 28.55 -0.28
C HIS A 188 17.11 27.14 -0.64
N ALA A 189 18.14 27.01 -1.43
CA ALA A 189 18.79 25.75 -1.73
C ALA A 189 20.21 25.74 -1.14
N HIS A 190 20.63 24.58 -0.67
CA HIS A 190 22.00 24.37 -0.24
C HIS A 190 22.85 24.00 -1.46
N LYS A 191 23.98 24.67 -1.67
CA LYS A 191 24.90 24.36 -2.77
C LYS A 191 25.68 23.07 -2.55
N GLU A 192 25.89 22.71 -1.29
CA GLU A 192 26.64 21.51 -0.88
C GLU A 192 25.89 20.85 0.29
N LEU A 193 24.96 19.95 0.00
CA LEU A 193 24.44 18.98 0.94
C LEU A 193 25.29 17.71 0.82
N LYS A 194 26.12 17.48 1.82
CA LYS A 194 26.83 16.22 2.03
C LYS A 194 26.14 15.45 3.13
#